data_84588f5caf9704278623f396714966cc
#
_entry.id   84588f5caf9704278623f396714966cc
#
_cell.length_a   1.000
_cell.length_b   1.000
_cell.length_c   1.000
_cell.angle_alpha   90.00
_cell.angle_beta   90.00
_cell.angle_gamma   90.00
#
_symmetry.space_group_name_H-M   'P 1'
#
loop_
_entity.id
_entity.type
_entity.pdbx_description
1 polymer ?
#
loop_
_entity_poly.entity_id
_entity_poly.type
_entity_poly.pdbx_seq_one_letter_code
_entity_poly.pdbx_strand_id
1 'polypeptide(L)'
;MNRRRFLNTFFNLLKASLAASVLPPWAQASLTEDKASLPLHYTPLNGRRLREIARRREHHGDGRFLNPLGVDRSGRLLRVLSWKLFHRNQFEDDLGGQPVRPLSVDWDPIRGADGLSITYLQHASLMLQDAGCRMLLDPVFASPFWFMRDFTPLDFEPSAIPTPDHVLITHGHYDHLDTDSLAQLPAGTHVICPPGYSDILDEVGLRNRTVLDWYDSYRDGDREIIFLPCNHWTMRNPVAGPNTGLWGSYLVRSASGPTVYISGDTAYFDGFRQIGEEFDIDIAVFNVGAYEPRWLMAQSHLNPAETVQAFQELNARRLMIMHWGTFQLGDEPVHFPPRHMRNEMKQAGLLRRLVDWKHGDTMAA
;
A
#
# COMPACT_ATOMS: atom_id res chain seq x y z
N MET A 1 23.40 25.01 19.65
CA MET A 1 22.04 25.18 19.06
C MET A 1 21.55 23.81 18.64
N ASN A 2 20.40 23.34 19.16
CA ASN A 2 19.89 21.99 18.91
C ASN A 2 19.49 21.86 17.42
N ARG A 3 19.87 20.76 16.73
CA ARG A 3 19.66 20.48 15.30
C ARG A 3 18.21 20.72 14.84
N ARG A 4 17.25 20.42 15.73
CA ARG A 4 15.81 20.65 15.52
C ARG A 4 15.46 22.16 15.49
N ARG A 5 16.12 22.98 16.32
CA ARG A 5 15.96 24.45 16.33
C ARG A 5 16.60 25.07 15.09
N PHE A 6 17.74 24.55 14.65
CA PHE A 6 18.40 25.03 13.42
C PHE A 6 17.53 24.78 12.18
N LEU A 7 17.00 23.56 12.03
CA LEU A 7 16.12 23.21 10.90
C LEU A 7 14.84 24.05 10.90
N ASN A 8 14.18 24.21 12.05
CA ASN A 8 12.99 25.07 12.15
C ASN A 8 13.30 26.55 11.84
N THR A 9 14.44 27.06 12.30
CA THR A 9 14.86 28.43 12.00
C THR A 9 15.20 28.58 10.52
N PHE A 10 15.91 27.62 9.93
CA PHE A 10 16.23 27.60 8.51
C PHE A 10 14.98 27.56 7.64
N PHE A 11 14.03 26.66 7.96
CA PHE A 11 12.75 26.57 7.24
C PHE A 11 11.88 27.83 7.42
N ASN A 12 11.89 28.47 8.59
CA ASN A 12 11.15 29.69 8.83
C ASN A 12 11.80 30.90 8.08
N LEU A 13 13.11 30.95 7.98
CA LEU A 13 13.81 31.93 7.17
C LEU A 13 13.58 31.71 5.67
N LEU A 14 13.56 30.47 5.21
CA LEU A 14 13.22 30.12 3.83
C LEU A 14 11.77 30.50 3.49
N LYS A 15 10.83 30.25 4.40
CA LYS A 15 9.43 30.69 4.28
C LYS A 15 9.31 32.20 4.19
N ALA A 16 10.04 32.95 5.03
CA ALA A 16 10.03 34.42 5.02
C ALA A 16 10.65 34.99 3.74
N SER A 17 11.71 34.37 3.21
CA SER A 17 12.36 34.81 1.97
C SER A 17 11.49 34.54 0.72
N LEU A 18 10.70 33.45 0.72
CA LEU A 18 9.78 33.10 -0.37
C LEU A 18 8.47 33.91 -0.30
N ALA A 19 8.02 34.30 0.90
CA ALA A 19 6.83 35.15 1.08
C ALA A 19 7.05 36.57 0.60
N ALA A 20 8.30 37.03 0.46
CA ALA A 20 8.65 38.33 -0.10
C ALA A 20 8.68 38.33 -1.64
N SER A 21 8.67 37.17 -2.30
CA SER A 21 8.52 37.09 -3.75
C SER A 21 7.03 36.93 -4.09
N VAL A 22 6.48 37.94 -4.77
CA VAL A 22 5.11 37.90 -5.32
C VAL A 22 4.99 36.63 -6.17
N LEU A 23 4.17 35.69 -5.70
CA LEU A 23 3.89 34.46 -6.45
C LEU A 23 3.33 34.82 -7.83
N PRO A 24 3.85 34.29 -8.92
CA PRO A 24 3.34 34.56 -10.25
C PRO A 24 1.86 34.11 -10.35
N PRO A 25 1.04 34.75 -11.21
CA PRO A 25 -0.41 34.50 -11.30
C PRO A 25 -0.78 33.01 -11.50
N TRP A 26 0.09 32.23 -12.15
CA TRP A 26 -0.11 30.80 -12.33
C TRP A 26 0.03 29.98 -11.01
N ALA A 27 0.79 30.47 -10.05
CA ALA A 27 0.91 29.84 -8.73
C ALA A 27 -0.29 30.15 -7.83
N GLN A 28 -0.95 31.29 -8.06
CA GLN A 28 -2.19 31.66 -7.36
C GLN A 28 -3.40 30.91 -7.93
N ALA A 29 -3.45 30.67 -9.24
CA ALA A 29 -4.52 29.90 -9.90
C ALA A 29 -4.53 28.42 -9.49
N SER A 30 -3.40 27.86 -9.06
CA SER A 30 -3.32 26.47 -8.59
C SER A 30 -3.84 26.26 -7.15
N LEU A 31 -4.17 27.34 -6.43
CA LEU A 31 -4.66 27.28 -5.04
C LEU A 31 -6.19 27.40 -4.94
N THR A 32 -6.87 27.74 -6.05
CA THR A 32 -8.34 27.80 -6.11
C THR A 32 -8.84 26.67 -7.00
N GLU A 33 -9.03 25.47 -6.44
CA GLU A 33 -9.73 24.41 -7.15
C GLU A 33 -11.24 24.67 -7.11
N ASP A 34 -11.78 24.98 -8.29
CA ASP A 34 -13.21 24.86 -8.58
C ASP A 34 -13.62 23.38 -8.42
N LYS A 35 -14.73 23.11 -7.74
CA LYS A 35 -15.30 21.76 -7.56
C LYS A 35 -15.85 21.12 -8.85
N ALA A 36 -15.49 21.66 -10.02
CA ALA A 36 -15.84 21.09 -11.31
C ALA A 36 -14.95 19.87 -11.58
N SER A 37 -15.54 18.70 -11.62
CA SER A 37 -15.00 17.36 -12.03
C SER A 37 -13.47 17.28 -12.01
N LEU A 38 -12.92 16.77 -10.90
CA LEU A 38 -11.49 16.43 -10.84
C LEU A 38 -11.14 15.55 -12.06
N PRO A 39 -10.03 15.84 -12.77
CA PRO A 39 -9.61 15.02 -13.90
C PRO A 39 -9.40 13.57 -13.43
N LEU A 40 -9.69 12.61 -14.32
CA LEU A 40 -9.44 11.20 -14.03
C LEU A 40 -8.00 10.99 -13.54
N HIS A 41 -7.84 10.23 -12.46
CA HIS A 41 -6.54 9.94 -11.86
C HIS A 41 -5.91 8.65 -12.40
N TYR A 42 -6.52 8.06 -13.43
CA TYR A 42 -6.07 6.85 -14.09
C TYR A 42 -6.28 6.97 -15.62
N THR A 43 -5.60 6.12 -16.37
CA THR A 43 -5.77 5.98 -17.81
C THR A 43 -6.87 4.95 -18.08
N PRO A 44 -8.03 5.33 -18.62
CA PRO A 44 -9.11 4.39 -18.90
C PRO A 44 -8.66 3.29 -19.87
N LEU A 45 -9.06 2.06 -19.56
CA LEU A 45 -8.71 0.91 -20.40
C LEU A 45 -9.38 0.95 -21.79
N ASN A 46 -10.56 1.59 -21.92
CA ASN A 46 -11.26 1.76 -23.21
C ASN A 46 -11.40 0.44 -23.99
N GLY A 47 -11.77 -0.63 -23.28
CA GLY A 47 -11.92 -1.97 -23.86
C GLY A 47 -10.63 -2.79 -23.97
N ARG A 48 -9.47 -2.24 -23.63
CA ARG A 48 -8.21 -3.01 -23.52
C ARG A 48 -8.29 -4.01 -22.38
N ARG A 49 -7.68 -5.17 -22.56
CA ARG A 49 -7.63 -6.20 -21.51
C ARG A 49 -6.33 -6.12 -20.72
N LEU A 50 -6.43 -6.24 -19.38
CA LEU A 50 -5.25 -6.24 -18.51
C LEU A 50 -4.26 -7.36 -18.88
N ARG A 51 -4.76 -8.56 -19.20
CA ARG A 51 -3.93 -9.66 -19.69
C ARG A 51 -3.19 -9.34 -20.98
N GLU A 52 -3.80 -8.54 -21.86
CA GLU A 52 -3.15 -8.14 -23.11
C GLU A 52 -2.04 -7.11 -22.86
N ILE A 53 -2.29 -6.14 -21.97
CA ILE A 53 -1.26 -5.17 -21.50
C ILE A 53 -0.08 -5.91 -20.91
N ALA A 54 -0.32 -6.89 -20.05
CA ALA A 54 0.71 -7.72 -19.44
C ALA A 54 1.48 -8.54 -20.49
N ARG A 55 0.75 -9.28 -21.36
CA ARG A 55 1.33 -10.11 -22.41
C ARG A 55 2.20 -9.31 -23.38
N ARG A 56 1.79 -8.09 -23.73
CA ARG A 56 2.54 -7.18 -24.60
C ARG A 56 3.68 -6.46 -23.86
N ARG A 57 3.79 -6.66 -22.56
CA ARG A 57 4.75 -5.99 -21.68
C ARG A 57 4.72 -4.47 -21.80
N GLU A 58 3.52 -3.87 -21.92
CA GLU A 58 3.37 -2.43 -22.07
C GLU A 58 3.82 -1.66 -20.81
N HIS A 59 3.95 -2.36 -19.69
CA HIS A 59 4.52 -1.87 -18.45
C HIS A 59 6.06 -2.00 -18.38
N HIS A 60 6.73 -2.46 -19.42
CA HIS A 60 8.18 -2.47 -19.52
C HIS A 60 8.67 -1.31 -20.40
N GLY A 61 9.65 -0.57 -19.91
CA GLY A 61 10.36 0.48 -20.63
C GLY A 61 11.86 0.21 -20.70
N ASP A 62 12.61 1.16 -21.21
CA ASP A 62 14.07 1.08 -21.26
C ASP A 62 14.65 1.37 -19.86
N GLY A 63 15.11 0.32 -19.17
CA GLY A 63 15.68 0.38 -17.82
C GLY A 63 14.69 0.78 -16.70
N ARG A 64 13.40 0.87 -16.99
CA ARG A 64 12.35 1.25 -16.03
C ARG A 64 11.03 0.57 -16.35
N PHE A 65 10.17 0.48 -15.32
CA PHE A 65 8.78 0.09 -15.53
C PHE A 65 7.90 1.33 -15.82
N LEU A 66 6.88 1.13 -16.65
CA LEU A 66 5.90 2.14 -17.03
C LEU A 66 4.58 1.84 -16.35
N ASN A 67 3.76 2.86 -16.16
CA ASN A 67 2.40 2.68 -15.64
C ASN A 67 1.36 2.93 -16.74
N PRO A 68 0.95 1.92 -17.51
CA PRO A 68 -0.07 2.07 -18.56
C PRO A 68 -1.48 2.31 -18.00
N LEU A 69 -1.67 2.16 -16.68
CA LEU A 69 -2.94 2.32 -15.96
C LEU A 69 -3.06 3.68 -15.29
N GLY A 70 -1.93 4.36 -15.05
CA GLY A 70 -1.87 5.64 -14.38
C GLY A 70 -1.80 6.83 -15.34
N VAL A 71 -1.88 8.03 -14.78
CA VAL A 71 -1.65 9.29 -15.50
C VAL A 71 -0.21 9.76 -15.33
N ASP A 72 0.27 10.57 -16.28
CA ASP A 72 1.60 11.17 -16.18
C ASP A 72 1.71 12.06 -14.93
N ARG A 73 2.80 11.87 -14.19
CA ARG A 73 3.13 12.60 -12.95
C ARG A 73 4.19 13.66 -13.15
N SER A 74 4.64 13.87 -14.38
CA SER A 74 5.68 14.85 -14.67
C SER A 74 5.25 16.28 -14.28
N GLY A 75 6.21 17.12 -13.89
CA GLY A 75 5.98 18.53 -13.61
C GLY A 75 5.38 18.90 -12.25
N ARG A 76 5.11 17.92 -11.36
CA ARG A 76 4.44 18.19 -10.06
C ARG A 76 5.37 18.56 -8.90
N LEU A 77 6.68 18.41 -9.06
CA LEU A 77 7.64 18.64 -7.96
C LEU A 77 7.46 20.03 -7.31
N LEU A 78 7.31 21.06 -8.12
CA LEU A 78 7.11 22.44 -7.61
C LEU A 78 5.78 22.58 -6.85
N ARG A 79 4.70 21.94 -7.32
CA ARG A 79 3.41 21.93 -6.64
C ARG A 79 3.49 21.20 -5.30
N VAL A 80 4.17 20.06 -5.25
CA VAL A 80 4.42 19.32 -4.00
C VAL A 80 5.26 20.13 -3.03
N LEU A 81 6.33 20.79 -3.50
CA LEU A 81 7.16 21.65 -2.66
C LEU A 81 6.36 22.84 -2.12
N SER A 82 5.58 23.52 -2.96
CA SER A 82 4.70 24.60 -2.54
C SER A 82 3.69 24.14 -1.49
N TRP A 83 3.05 22.99 -1.71
CA TRP A 83 2.13 22.42 -0.75
C TRP A 83 2.83 22.12 0.59
N LYS A 84 3.95 21.43 0.58
CA LYS A 84 4.75 21.12 1.79
C LYS A 84 5.15 22.34 2.60
N LEU A 85 5.40 23.48 1.93
CA LEU A 85 5.88 24.71 2.56
C LEU A 85 4.76 25.61 3.06
N PHE A 86 3.63 25.65 2.37
CA PHE A 86 2.61 26.69 2.55
C PHE A 86 1.22 26.17 2.87
N HIS A 87 0.96 24.87 2.65
CA HIS A 87 -0.36 24.31 2.92
C HIS A 87 -0.51 24.00 4.41
N ARG A 88 -1.67 24.38 4.97
CA ARG A 88 -2.10 23.96 6.29
C ARG A 88 -2.89 22.67 6.15
N ASN A 89 -2.55 21.63 6.93
CA ASN A 89 -3.29 20.39 6.93
C ASN A 89 -4.73 20.64 7.42
N GLN A 90 -5.73 20.27 6.62
CA GLN A 90 -7.15 20.44 6.95
C GLN A 90 -7.59 19.66 8.21
N PHE A 91 -6.80 18.68 8.62
CA PHE A 91 -7.04 17.85 9.81
C PHE A 91 -6.11 18.23 10.98
N GLU A 92 -5.47 19.41 10.96
CA GLU A 92 -4.48 19.78 11.98
C GLU A 92 -5.02 19.65 13.40
N ASP A 93 -6.30 20.00 13.61
CA ASP A 93 -6.97 19.92 14.91
C ASP A 93 -7.21 18.44 15.35
N ASP A 94 -7.35 17.51 14.39
CA ASP A 94 -7.54 16.08 14.63
C ASP A 94 -6.22 15.30 14.80
N LEU A 95 -5.08 15.87 14.40
CA LEU A 95 -3.76 15.24 14.52
C LEU A 95 -3.22 15.29 15.95
N GLY A 96 -3.71 16.24 16.77
CA GLY A 96 -3.31 16.36 18.17
C GLY A 96 -3.81 15.19 18.99
N GLY A 97 -2.91 14.56 19.78
CA GLY A 97 -3.30 13.56 20.76
C GLY A 97 -3.65 12.17 20.21
N GLN A 98 -3.29 11.85 18.98
CA GLN A 98 -3.45 10.50 18.45
C GLN A 98 -2.72 9.48 19.35
N PRO A 99 -3.44 8.47 19.88
CA PRO A 99 -2.84 7.52 20.83
C PRO A 99 -1.89 6.56 20.11
N VAL A 100 -0.77 6.27 20.74
CA VAL A 100 0.06 5.10 20.39
C VAL A 100 -0.60 3.88 21.02
N ARG A 101 -0.81 2.84 20.24
CA ARG A 101 -1.41 1.57 20.68
C ARG A 101 -0.47 0.44 20.31
N PRO A 102 0.39 -0.01 21.25
CA PRO A 102 1.28 -1.13 20.98
C PRO A 102 0.50 -2.34 20.45
N LEU A 103 1.06 -2.98 19.44
CA LEU A 103 0.49 -4.13 18.78
C LEU A 103 0.84 -5.40 19.58
N SER A 104 -0.15 -6.09 20.08
CA SER A 104 -0.03 -7.47 20.58
C SER A 104 -0.79 -8.43 19.66
N VAL A 105 -0.26 -9.62 19.47
CA VAL A 105 -0.88 -10.67 18.64
C VAL A 105 -0.99 -11.95 19.44
N ASP A 106 -2.18 -12.55 19.42
CA ASP A 106 -2.36 -13.93 19.85
C ASP A 106 -1.96 -14.85 18.69
N TRP A 107 -0.86 -15.58 18.89
CA TRP A 107 -0.31 -16.48 17.87
C TRP A 107 -0.94 -17.90 17.89
N ASP A 108 -1.74 -18.25 18.90
CA ASP A 108 -2.31 -19.58 19.03
C ASP A 108 -3.32 -19.91 17.91
N PRO A 109 -4.23 -18.99 17.51
CA PRO A 109 -5.11 -19.22 16.36
C PRO A 109 -4.34 -19.46 15.05
N ILE A 110 -3.18 -18.80 14.89
CA ILE A 110 -2.36 -18.93 13.68
C ILE A 110 -1.63 -20.28 13.67
N ARG A 111 -1.12 -20.72 14.82
CA ARG A 111 -0.36 -21.98 14.92
C ARG A 111 -1.25 -23.21 14.77
N GLY A 112 -2.51 -23.10 15.14
CA GLY A 112 -3.48 -24.22 15.15
C GLY A 112 -4.44 -24.23 13.97
N ALA A 113 -4.34 -23.30 13.02
CA ALA A 113 -5.29 -23.22 11.90
C ALA A 113 -5.02 -24.27 10.83
N ASP A 114 -6.00 -25.13 10.57
CA ASP A 114 -5.98 -26.06 9.43
C ASP A 114 -6.48 -25.38 8.13
N GLY A 115 -7.33 -24.37 8.24
CA GLY A 115 -7.86 -23.57 7.15
C GLY A 115 -7.11 -22.26 6.92
N LEU A 116 -7.69 -21.38 6.09
CA LEU A 116 -7.17 -20.04 5.87
C LEU A 116 -7.43 -19.16 7.09
N SER A 117 -6.39 -18.54 7.61
CA SER A 117 -6.49 -17.42 8.55
C SER A 117 -5.66 -16.22 8.07
N ILE A 118 -6.11 -15.03 8.37
CA ILE A 118 -5.44 -13.78 8.03
C ILE A 118 -5.29 -12.97 9.31
N THR A 119 -4.06 -12.60 9.66
CA THR A 119 -3.73 -11.75 10.81
C THR A 119 -3.24 -10.41 10.33
N TYR A 120 -3.84 -9.33 10.82
CA TYR A 120 -3.39 -7.97 10.56
C TYR A 120 -2.27 -7.63 11.55
N LEU A 121 -1.07 -7.53 11.05
CA LEU A 121 0.07 -7.12 11.86
C LEU A 121 0.12 -5.60 11.93
N GLN A 122 0.85 -4.97 11.06
CA GLN A 122 1.17 -3.57 11.14
C GLN A 122 1.18 -2.97 9.73
N HIS A 123 0.64 -1.76 9.55
CA HIS A 123 0.65 -1.04 8.28
C HIS A 123 0.09 -1.88 7.11
N ALA A 124 0.95 -2.33 6.19
CA ALA A 124 0.59 -3.22 5.08
C ALA A 124 0.99 -4.69 5.35
N SER A 125 1.48 -4.99 6.55
CA SER A 125 1.98 -6.33 6.89
C SER A 125 0.84 -7.25 7.32
N LEU A 126 0.70 -8.37 6.63
CA LEU A 126 -0.25 -9.44 6.94
C LEU A 126 0.45 -10.77 7.09
N MET A 127 -0.02 -11.59 8.04
CA MET A 127 0.30 -13.01 8.06
C MET A 127 -0.90 -13.80 7.57
N LEU A 128 -0.73 -14.56 6.48
CA LEU A 128 -1.69 -15.54 6.00
C LEU A 128 -1.19 -16.93 6.41
N GLN A 129 -2.05 -17.71 7.06
CA GLN A 129 -1.84 -19.12 7.33
C GLN A 129 -2.86 -19.89 6.50
N ASP A 130 -2.42 -20.90 5.74
CA ASP A 130 -3.30 -21.70 4.90
C ASP A 130 -2.74 -23.12 4.77
N ALA A 131 -3.47 -24.11 5.26
CA ALA A 131 -3.10 -25.53 5.17
C ALA A 131 -1.63 -25.79 5.58
N GLY A 132 -1.22 -25.24 6.73
CA GLY A 132 0.13 -25.40 7.29
C GLY A 132 1.21 -24.48 6.70
N CYS A 133 0.94 -23.75 5.62
CA CYS A 133 1.88 -22.79 5.03
C CYS A 133 1.61 -21.37 5.52
N ARG A 134 2.66 -20.64 5.87
CA ARG A 134 2.62 -19.27 6.33
C ARG A 134 3.22 -18.32 5.29
N MET A 135 2.44 -17.31 4.94
CA MET A 135 2.84 -16.28 4.00
C MET A 135 2.83 -14.94 4.72
N LEU A 136 3.95 -14.22 4.70
CA LEU A 136 4.09 -12.90 5.29
C LEU A 136 4.15 -11.86 4.17
N LEU A 137 3.15 -10.97 4.14
CA LEU A 137 3.07 -9.90 3.15
C LEU A 137 3.73 -8.64 3.67
N ASP A 138 4.54 -8.01 2.83
CA ASP A 138 5.17 -6.69 3.03
C ASP A 138 5.62 -6.45 4.49
N PRO A 139 6.57 -7.23 5.03
CA PRO A 139 6.95 -7.14 6.44
C PRO A 139 7.67 -5.82 6.74
N VAL A 140 7.07 -5.02 7.63
CA VAL A 140 7.63 -3.79 8.18
C VAL A 140 7.39 -3.82 9.69
N PHE A 141 8.46 -4.02 10.48
CA PHE A 141 8.37 -4.24 11.92
C PHE A 141 8.76 -3.02 12.76
N ALA A 142 9.26 -1.97 12.11
CA ALA A 142 9.62 -0.70 12.72
C ALA A 142 9.37 0.45 11.75
N SER A 143 9.44 1.67 12.26
CA SER A 143 9.30 2.85 11.41
C SER A 143 10.40 2.89 10.33
N PRO A 144 10.04 3.00 9.03
CA PRO A 144 11.01 3.04 7.94
C PRO A 144 11.92 4.27 7.99
N PHE A 145 11.55 5.30 8.77
CA PHE A 145 12.35 6.52 8.92
C PHE A 145 12.36 6.99 10.39
N TRP A 146 13.53 7.32 10.92
CA TRP A 146 13.74 7.78 12.30
C TRP A 146 12.89 8.99 12.72
N PHE A 147 12.37 9.77 11.79
CA PHE A 147 11.51 10.94 12.04
C PHE A 147 10.02 10.62 11.92
N MET A 148 9.65 9.45 11.44
CA MET A 148 8.27 9.00 11.31
C MET A 148 7.83 8.33 12.60
N ARG A 149 6.70 8.79 13.15
CA ARG A 149 6.12 8.19 14.35
C ARG A 149 5.42 6.90 14.01
N ASP A 150 5.71 5.86 14.76
CA ASP A 150 4.95 4.62 14.77
C ASP A 150 3.83 4.73 15.83
N PHE A 151 2.58 4.55 15.41
CA PHE A 151 1.41 4.58 16.27
C PHE A 151 0.97 3.19 16.74
N THR A 152 1.53 2.13 16.16
CA THR A 152 1.26 0.73 16.52
C THR A 152 2.57 -0.07 16.66
N PRO A 153 3.53 0.39 17.48
CA PRO A 153 4.79 -0.34 17.63
C PRO A 153 4.53 -1.75 18.15
N LEU A 154 5.37 -2.70 17.76
CA LEU A 154 5.28 -4.08 18.24
C LEU A 154 5.48 -4.13 19.76
N ASP A 155 4.59 -4.87 20.46
CA ASP A 155 4.72 -5.19 21.90
C ASP A 155 5.39 -6.56 22.10
N PHE A 156 6.14 -7.00 21.10
CA PHE A 156 6.87 -8.26 21.09
C PHE A 156 8.09 -8.16 20.16
N GLU A 157 9.07 -9.02 20.38
CA GLU A 157 10.21 -9.12 19.48
C GLU A 157 9.79 -9.73 18.14
N PRO A 158 10.29 -9.24 16.99
CA PRO A 158 9.96 -9.79 15.66
C PRO A 158 10.21 -11.31 15.53
N SER A 159 11.13 -11.84 16.33
CA SER A 159 11.41 -13.28 16.42
C SER A 159 10.23 -14.12 16.97
N ALA A 160 9.24 -13.48 17.61
CA ALA A 160 8.02 -14.14 18.06
C ALA A 160 7.03 -14.42 16.92
N ILE A 161 7.19 -13.72 15.80
CA ILE A 161 6.38 -13.95 14.59
C ILE A 161 6.64 -15.37 14.10
N PRO A 162 5.59 -16.19 13.88
CA PRO A 162 5.77 -17.52 13.31
C PRO A 162 6.56 -17.46 12.01
N THR A 163 7.61 -18.28 11.90
CA THR A 163 8.47 -18.29 10.72
C THR A 163 7.64 -18.47 9.45
N PRO A 164 7.72 -17.54 8.49
CA PRO A 164 7.01 -17.66 7.23
C PRO A 164 7.73 -18.66 6.30
N ASP A 165 6.97 -19.44 5.56
CA ASP A 165 7.46 -20.28 4.46
C ASP A 165 7.69 -19.38 3.23
N HIS A 166 6.81 -18.40 3.00
CA HIS A 166 6.92 -17.42 1.93
C HIS A 166 6.82 -16.00 2.45
N VAL A 167 7.56 -15.10 1.83
CA VAL A 167 7.36 -13.65 1.93
C VAL A 167 6.88 -13.11 0.59
N LEU A 168 5.81 -12.34 0.60
CA LEU A 168 5.26 -11.70 -0.59
C LEU A 168 5.58 -10.21 -0.52
N ILE A 169 6.21 -9.67 -1.55
CA ILE A 169 6.51 -8.22 -1.67
C ILE A 169 5.67 -7.64 -2.80
N THR A 170 4.86 -6.64 -2.50
CA THR A 170 4.00 -5.99 -3.49
C THR A 170 4.76 -5.00 -4.35
N HIS A 171 5.63 -4.20 -3.74
CA HIS A 171 6.45 -3.18 -4.40
C HIS A 171 7.58 -2.65 -3.51
N GLY A 172 8.38 -1.71 -4.02
CA GLY A 172 9.63 -1.30 -3.40
C GLY A 172 9.59 -0.03 -2.56
N HIS A 173 8.44 0.54 -2.18
CA HIS A 173 8.43 1.63 -1.22
C HIS A 173 8.95 1.17 0.15
N TYR A 174 9.49 2.09 0.95
CA TYR A 174 10.15 1.75 2.21
C TYR A 174 9.21 1.17 3.26
N ASP A 175 7.94 1.52 3.20
CA ASP A 175 6.87 1.05 4.07
C ASP A 175 6.22 -0.28 3.61
N HIS A 176 6.81 -0.94 2.58
CA HIS A 176 6.41 -2.27 2.08
C HIS A 176 7.60 -3.21 1.95
N LEU A 177 8.75 -2.71 1.51
CA LEU A 177 9.99 -3.46 1.42
C LEU A 177 10.99 -2.86 2.41
N ASP A 178 10.92 -3.28 3.67
CA ASP A 178 11.83 -2.86 4.72
C ASP A 178 12.98 -3.83 4.89
N THR A 179 14.19 -3.37 4.59
CA THR A 179 15.41 -4.20 4.63
C THR A 179 15.75 -4.67 6.03
N ASP A 180 15.46 -3.86 7.06
CA ASP A 180 15.76 -4.20 8.45
C ASP A 180 14.82 -5.30 8.96
N SER A 181 13.55 -5.29 8.54
CA SER A 181 12.59 -6.35 8.82
C SER A 181 12.94 -7.63 8.07
N LEU A 182 13.27 -7.53 6.79
CA LEU A 182 13.65 -8.69 5.96
C LEU A 182 14.92 -9.37 6.46
N ALA A 183 15.91 -8.61 6.93
CA ALA A 183 17.17 -9.14 7.48
C ALA A 183 16.98 -9.98 8.76
N GLN A 184 15.83 -9.88 9.42
CA GLN A 184 15.51 -10.67 10.61
C GLN A 184 14.91 -12.05 10.27
N LEU A 185 14.56 -12.27 8.99
CA LEU A 185 14.00 -13.54 8.54
C LEU A 185 15.09 -14.59 8.32
N PRO A 186 14.79 -15.88 8.47
CA PRO A 186 15.73 -16.94 8.14
C PRO A 186 16.20 -16.86 6.69
N ALA A 187 17.50 -17.03 6.44
CA ALA A 187 18.09 -16.93 5.09
C ALA A 187 17.50 -17.92 4.06
N GLY A 188 16.86 -19.01 4.53
CA GLY A 188 16.16 -19.99 3.69
C GLY A 188 14.74 -19.57 3.29
N THR A 189 14.19 -18.50 3.84
CA THR A 189 12.83 -18.04 3.55
C THR A 189 12.69 -17.78 2.05
N HIS A 190 11.61 -18.31 1.46
CA HIS A 190 11.31 -18.10 0.04
C HIS A 190 10.60 -16.78 -0.18
N VAL A 191 11.17 -15.89 -1.00
CA VAL A 191 10.59 -14.59 -1.32
C VAL A 191 9.92 -14.62 -2.69
N ILE A 192 8.67 -14.20 -2.76
CA ILE A 192 7.92 -14.00 -4.00
C ILE A 192 7.79 -12.49 -4.20
N CYS A 193 8.39 -11.96 -5.25
CA CYS A 193 8.47 -10.52 -5.48
C CYS A 193 8.38 -10.18 -6.97
N PRO A 194 8.00 -8.95 -7.33
CA PRO A 194 8.12 -8.50 -8.70
C PRO A 194 9.58 -8.22 -9.10
N PRO A 195 9.89 -8.06 -10.41
CA PRO A 195 11.23 -7.76 -10.88
C PRO A 195 11.73 -6.38 -10.40
N GLY A 196 13.06 -6.27 -10.24
CA GLY A 196 13.75 -5.05 -9.85
C GLY A 196 14.21 -5.00 -8.39
N TYR A 197 14.03 -6.09 -7.60
CA TYR A 197 14.39 -6.12 -6.17
C TYR A 197 15.47 -7.15 -5.81
N SER A 198 16.01 -7.86 -6.79
CA SER A 198 16.97 -8.94 -6.55
C SER A 198 18.20 -8.48 -5.79
N ASP A 199 18.78 -7.35 -6.14
CA ASP A 199 19.99 -6.83 -5.49
C ASP A 199 19.71 -6.50 -4.00
N ILE A 200 18.55 -5.89 -3.71
CA ILE A 200 18.14 -5.55 -2.34
C ILE A 200 17.97 -6.83 -1.50
N LEU A 201 17.36 -7.85 -2.07
CA LEU A 201 17.16 -9.14 -1.39
C LEU A 201 18.49 -9.88 -1.18
N ASP A 202 19.43 -9.76 -2.13
CA ASP A 202 20.78 -10.33 -1.98
C ASP A 202 21.56 -9.63 -0.85
N GLU A 203 21.42 -8.30 -0.71
CA GLU A 203 22.06 -7.53 0.36
C GLU A 203 21.59 -7.97 1.76
N VAL A 204 20.31 -8.35 1.90
CA VAL A 204 19.76 -8.86 3.18
C VAL A 204 19.86 -10.39 3.32
N GLY A 205 20.49 -11.09 2.36
CA GLY A 205 20.76 -12.53 2.44
C GLY A 205 19.60 -13.44 2.00
N LEU A 206 18.50 -12.88 1.48
CA LEU A 206 17.32 -13.64 1.02
C LEU A 206 17.44 -13.97 -0.48
N ARG A 207 18.17 -15.05 -0.78
CA ARG A 207 18.49 -15.48 -2.16
C ARG A 207 17.49 -16.47 -2.75
N ASN A 208 16.73 -17.18 -1.91
CA ASN A 208 15.69 -18.11 -2.35
C ASN A 208 14.46 -17.32 -2.77
N ARG A 209 14.24 -17.13 -4.07
CA ARG A 209 13.15 -16.29 -4.56
C ARG A 209 12.55 -16.74 -5.88
N THR A 210 11.28 -16.37 -6.06
CA THR A 210 10.56 -16.41 -7.34
C THR A 210 10.19 -15.00 -7.74
N VAL A 211 10.54 -14.62 -8.96
CA VAL A 211 10.20 -13.30 -9.52
C VAL A 211 8.99 -13.46 -10.42
N LEU A 212 7.92 -12.72 -10.13
CA LEU A 212 6.65 -12.75 -10.87
C LEU A 212 6.39 -11.41 -11.55
N ASP A 213 6.17 -11.45 -12.85
CA ASP A 213 5.63 -10.33 -13.61
C ASP A 213 4.09 -10.36 -13.58
N TRP A 214 3.43 -9.32 -14.09
CA TRP A 214 1.97 -9.27 -14.14
C TRP A 214 1.36 -10.49 -14.83
N TYR A 215 0.44 -11.16 -14.14
CA TYR A 215 -0.21 -12.43 -14.51
C TYR A 215 0.69 -13.68 -14.46
N ASP A 216 1.94 -13.54 -13.99
CA ASP A 216 2.70 -14.73 -13.62
C ASP A 216 2.17 -15.33 -12.33
N SER A 217 2.38 -16.61 -12.13
CA SER A 217 1.96 -17.32 -10.93
C SER A 217 3.04 -18.25 -10.38
N TYR A 218 2.99 -18.46 -9.07
CA TYR A 218 3.75 -19.48 -8.35
C TYR A 218 2.79 -20.47 -7.71
N ARG A 219 3.12 -21.76 -7.76
CA ARG A 219 2.33 -22.82 -7.18
C ARG A 219 3.12 -23.54 -6.10
N ASP A 220 2.45 -23.81 -4.98
CA ASP A 220 2.92 -24.60 -3.85
C ASP A 220 1.82 -25.58 -3.43
N GLY A 221 1.94 -26.82 -3.87
CA GLY A 221 0.85 -27.81 -3.77
C GLY A 221 -0.41 -27.32 -4.50
N ASP A 222 -1.52 -27.29 -3.78
CA ASP A 222 -2.82 -26.82 -4.29
C ASP A 222 -2.97 -25.30 -4.20
N ARG A 223 -2.01 -24.59 -3.60
CA ARG A 223 -2.00 -23.13 -3.51
C ARG A 223 -1.45 -22.50 -4.78
N GLU A 224 -2.10 -21.44 -5.25
CA GLU A 224 -1.63 -20.64 -6.38
C GLU A 224 -1.55 -19.16 -5.97
N ILE A 225 -0.39 -18.54 -6.16
CA ILE A 225 -0.14 -17.11 -5.91
C ILE A 225 0.07 -16.46 -7.27
N ILE A 226 -0.82 -15.54 -7.64
CA ILE A 226 -0.79 -14.83 -8.93
C ILE A 226 -0.45 -13.37 -8.65
N PHE A 227 0.50 -12.81 -9.40
CA PHE A 227 0.81 -11.39 -9.35
C PHE A 227 0.01 -10.63 -10.40
N LEU A 228 -0.75 -9.61 -9.99
CA LEU A 228 -1.69 -8.91 -10.84
C LEU A 228 -1.34 -7.42 -10.97
N PRO A 229 -1.72 -6.75 -12.08
CA PRO A 229 -1.50 -5.33 -12.26
C PRO A 229 -2.30 -4.49 -11.26
N CYS A 230 -1.71 -3.38 -10.82
CA CYS A 230 -2.41 -2.31 -10.11
C CYS A 230 -1.90 -0.93 -10.58
N ASN A 231 -2.64 0.13 -10.24
CA ASN A 231 -2.29 1.49 -10.63
C ASN A 231 -1.45 2.16 -9.53
N HIS A 232 -0.13 1.94 -9.58
CA HIS A 232 0.80 2.51 -8.60
C HIS A 232 2.12 2.92 -9.26
N TRP A 233 3.16 3.04 -8.47
CA TRP A 233 4.53 3.37 -8.85
C TRP A 233 5.47 2.97 -7.72
N THR A 234 6.78 3.06 -7.94
CA THR A 234 7.75 2.83 -6.87
C THR A 234 8.96 3.73 -7.01
N MET A 235 9.58 4.07 -5.90
CA MET A 235 10.87 4.75 -5.88
C MET A 235 11.60 4.39 -4.59
N ARG A 236 12.81 3.82 -4.75
CA ARG A 236 13.63 3.47 -3.60
C ARG A 236 14.94 4.26 -3.57
N ASN A 237 15.54 4.46 -4.71
CA ASN A 237 16.77 5.27 -4.84
C ASN A 237 16.47 6.54 -5.65
N PRO A 238 16.51 7.73 -5.02
CA PRO A 238 16.25 8.99 -5.72
C PRO A 238 17.22 9.28 -6.86
N VAL A 239 18.46 8.76 -6.81
CA VAL A 239 19.47 8.93 -7.87
C VAL A 239 19.12 8.06 -9.08
N ALA A 240 18.69 6.81 -8.85
CA ALA A 240 18.20 5.94 -9.92
C ALA A 240 16.84 6.40 -10.48
N GLY A 241 16.08 7.15 -9.67
CA GLY A 241 14.75 7.67 -10.00
C GLY A 241 13.63 6.66 -9.81
N PRO A 242 12.40 7.00 -10.26
CA PRO A 242 11.23 6.15 -10.04
C PRO A 242 11.23 4.91 -10.95
N ASN A 243 10.47 3.90 -10.52
CA ASN A 243 10.05 2.74 -11.31
C ASN A 243 11.21 1.83 -11.77
N THR A 244 12.27 1.72 -10.98
CA THR A 244 13.33 0.74 -11.21
C THR A 244 12.92 -0.68 -10.82
N GLY A 245 11.84 -0.84 -10.06
CA GLY A 245 11.17 -2.10 -9.75
C GLY A 245 9.70 -2.06 -10.14
N LEU A 246 9.10 -3.22 -10.41
CA LEU A 246 7.68 -3.34 -10.70
C LEU A 246 6.85 -3.34 -9.41
N TRP A 247 5.57 -3.09 -9.53
CA TRP A 247 4.56 -3.09 -8.47
C TRP A 247 3.33 -3.89 -8.91
N GLY A 248 2.54 -4.35 -7.94
CA GLY A 248 1.31 -5.06 -8.25
C GLY A 248 0.55 -5.51 -7.01
N SER A 249 -0.52 -6.22 -7.25
CA SER A 249 -1.36 -6.88 -6.28
C SER A 249 -1.16 -8.39 -6.31
N TYR A 250 -1.58 -9.08 -5.26
CA TYR A 250 -1.57 -10.53 -5.20
C TYR A 250 -2.99 -11.11 -5.19
N LEU A 251 -3.19 -12.19 -5.92
CA LEU A 251 -4.32 -13.08 -5.75
C LEU A 251 -3.79 -14.42 -5.23
N VAL A 252 -4.24 -14.81 -4.05
CA VAL A 252 -3.89 -16.10 -3.42
C VAL A 252 -5.12 -16.99 -3.49
N ARG A 253 -5.06 -18.06 -4.32
CA ARG A 253 -5.97 -19.18 -4.25
C ARG A 253 -5.44 -20.13 -3.19
N SER A 254 -6.13 -20.17 -2.05
CA SER A 254 -5.66 -20.99 -0.93
C SER A 254 -5.87 -22.48 -1.21
N ALA A 255 -5.05 -23.33 -0.60
CA ALA A 255 -5.22 -24.77 -0.66
C ALA A 255 -6.47 -25.24 0.10
N SER A 256 -6.91 -24.47 1.10
CA SER A 256 -8.11 -24.75 1.91
C SER A 256 -9.42 -24.27 1.26
N GLY A 257 -9.36 -23.55 0.14
CA GLY A 257 -10.51 -23.15 -0.69
C GLY A 257 -10.72 -21.66 -0.93
N PRO A 258 -10.71 -20.74 0.09
CA PRO A 258 -10.98 -19.32 -0.17
C PRO A 258 -9.92 -18.66 -1.06
N THR A 259 -10.38 -17.72 -1.92
CA THR A 259 -9.51 -16.88 -2.75
C THR A 259 -9.40 -15.50 -2.13
N VAL A 260 -8.16 -15.03 -1.92
CA VAL A 260 -7.84 -13.74 -1.32
C VAL A 260 -7.19 -12.82 -2.35
N TYR A 261 -7.79 -11.67 -2.61
CA TYR A 261 -7.17 -10.59 -3.36
C TYR A 261 -6.55 -9.58 -2.39
N ILE A 262 -5.30 -9.20 -2.60
CA ILE A 262 -4.56 -8.22 -1.78
C ILE A 262 -4.07 -7.13 -2.72
N SER A 263 -4.60 -5.91 -2.57
CA SER A 263 -4.39 -4.84 -3.52
C SER A 263 -2.94 -4.36 -3.63
N GLY A 264 -2.14 -4.48 -2.55
CA GLY A 264 -0.98 -3.62 -2.39
C GLY A 264 -1.41 -2.15 -2.43
N ASP A 265 -0.47 -1.24 -2.61
CA ASP A 265 -0.80 0.16 -2.86
C ASP A 265 -1.31 0.34 -4.30
N THR A 266 -2.44 1.00 -4.41
CA THR A 266 -3.05 1.28 -5.72
C THR A 266 -3.94 2.52 -5.66
N ALA A 267 -3.95 3.31 -6.73
CA ALA A 267 -5.04 4.21 -7.03
C ALA A 267 -6.21 3.44 -7.65
N TYR A 268 -7.37 4.08 -7.73
CA TYR A 268 -8.47 3.54 -8.51
C TYR A 268 -8.09 3.45 -10.00
N PHE A 269 -8.53 2.37 -10.64
CA PHE A 269 -8.50 2.16 -12.10
C PHE A 269 -9.61 1.19 -12.50
N ASP A 270 -10.05 1.24 -13.72
CA ASP A 270 -11.20 0.47 -14.23
C ASP A 270 -10.90 -1.03 -14.48
N GLY A 271 -9.69 -1.47 -14.17
CA GLY A 271 -9.29 -2.87 -14.26
C GLY A 271 -9.82 -3.78 -13.14
N PHE A 272 -10.30 -3.23 -12.01
CA PHE A 272 -10.90 -4.04 -10.94
C PHE A 272 -12.06 -4.91 -11.43
N ARG A 273 -12.89 -4.37 -12.33
CA ARG A 273 -13.96 -5.14 -12.95
C ARG A 273 -13.46 -6.34 -13.74
N GLN A 274 -12.38 -6.18 -14.51
CA GLN A 274 -11.80 -7.28 -15.28
C GLN A 274 -11.22 -8.37 -14.39
N ILE A 275 -10.60 -7.99 -13.26
CA ILE A 275 -10.10 -8.94 -12.25
C ILE A 275 -11.29 -9.69 -11.63
N GLY A 276 -12.38 -9.00 -11.27
CA GLY A 276 -13.58 -9.63 -10.71
C GLY A 276 -14.37 -10.49 -11.72
N GLU A 277 -14.28 -10.21 -13.02
CA GLU A 277 -14.84 -11.06 -14.10
C GLU A 277 -14.01 -12.35 -14.28
N GLU A 278 -12.72 -12.28 -13.97
CA GLU A 278 -11.79 -13.39 -14.22
C GLU A 278 -11.63 -14.32 -13.03
N PHE A 279 -11.75 -13.79 -11.80
CA PHE A 279 -11.50 -14.53 -10.57
C PHE A 279 -12.71 -14.46 -9.62
N ASP A 280 -13.09 -15.61 -9.03
CA ASP A 280 -14.08 -15.64 -7.95
C ASP A 280 -13.34 -15.33 -6.63
N ILE A 281 -13.60 -14.14 -6.05
CA ILE A 281 -12.85 -13.63 -4.91
C ILE A 281 -13.70 -13.67 -3.65
N ASP A 282 -13.25 -14.41 -2.64
CA ASP A 282 -13.93 -14.51 -1.34
C ASP A 282 -13.62 -13.30 -0.45
N ILE A 283 -12.34 -12.89 -0.43
CA ILE A 283 -11.86 -11.83 0.44
C ILE A 283 -11.03 -10.86 -0.38
N ALA A 284 -11.39 -9.57 -0.35
CA ALA A 284 -10.56 -8.50 -0.87
C ALA A 284 -9.96 -7.71 0.30
N VAL A 285 -8.64 -7.61 0.34
CA VAL A 285 -7.88 -6.80 1.29
C VAL A 285 -7.34 -5.59 0.56
N PHE A 286 -7.79 -4.40 0.96
CA PHE A 286 -7.36 -3.14 0.35
C PHE A 286 -6.49 -2.30 1.27
N ASN A 287 -5.46 -1.69 0.71
CA ASN A 287 -4.69 -0.64 1.37
C ASN A 287 -5.51 0.65 1.36
N VAL A 288 -5.92 1.12 2.56
CA VAL A 288 -6.73 2.32 2.74
C VAL A 288 -6.05 3.24 3.76
N GLY A 289 -5.18 4.07 3.25
CA GLY A 289 -4.41 5.07 3.99
C GLY A 289 -3.66 5.95 3.01
N ALA A 290 -3.09 7.05 3.47
CA ALA A 290 -2.37 8.00 2.63
C ALA A 290 -3.22 8.52 1.46
N TYR A 291 -4.54 8.78 1.69
CA TYR A 291 -5.43 9.21 0.61
C TYR A 291 -5.63 10.74 0.52
N GLU A 292 -5.18 11.51 1.51
CA GLU A 292 -5.24 12.97 1.49
C GLU A 292 -3.83 13.60 1.41
N PRO A 293 -3.68 14.74 0.74
CA PRO A 293 -4.71 15.47 -0.03
C PRO A 293 -4.98 14.80 -1.39
N ARG A 294 -6.25 14.76 -1.81
CA ARG A 294 -6.67 14.02 -3.02
C ARG A 294 -5.94 14.43 -4.29
N TRP A 295 -5.66 15.73 -4.49
CA TRP A 295 -4.96 16.21 -5.69
C TRP A 295 -3.58 15.58 -5.90
N LEU A 296 -2.95 15.11 -4.83
CA LEU A 296 -1.65 14.42 -4.84
C LEU A 296 -1.83 12.90 -4.75
N MET A 297 -2.63 12.43 -3.78
CA MET A 297 -2.69 11.04 -3.38
C MET A 297 -3.61 10.18 -4.28
N ALA A 298 -4.61 10.78 -4.93
CA ALA A 298 -5.56 10.07 -5.79
C ALA A 298 -4.93 9.27 -6.94
N GLN A 299 -3.69 9.56 -7.28
CA GLN A 299 -2.95 8.86 -8.33
C GLN A 299 -2.17 7.64 -7.84
N SER A 300 -2.18 7.41 -6.53
CA SER A 300 -1.38 6.38 -5.88
C SER A 300 -2.19 5.54 -4.91
N HIS A 301 -3.22 6.15 -4.28
CA HIS A 301 -3.94 5.55 -3.18
C HIS A 301 -5.45 5.75 -3.33
N LEU A 302 -6.19 4.67 -3.07
CA LEU A 302 -7.63 4.66 -2.96
C LEU A 302 -8.07 5.45 -1.72
N ASN A 303 -9.13 6.25 -1.86
CA ASN A 303 -9.89 6.69 -0.70
C ASN A 303 -11.02 5.69 -0.35
N PRO A 304 -11.71 5.85 0.78
CA PRO A 304 -12.78 4.93 1.17
C PRO A 304 -13.90 4.77 0.13
N ALA A 305 -14.34 5.84 -0.54
CA ALA A 305 -15.38 5.77 -1.57
C ALA A 305 -14.91 4.99 -2.82
N GLU A 306 -13.71 5.27 -3.29
CA GLU A 306 -13.09 4.52 -4.40
C GLU A 306 -12.84 3.06 -4.03
N THR A 307 -12.53 2.77 -2.76
CA THR A 307 -12.37 1.40 -2.26
C THR A 307 -13.69 0.63 -2.33
N VAL A 308 -14.81 1.26 -1.96
CA VAL A 308 -16.15 0.63 -2.11
C VAL A 308 -16.44 0.35 -3.57
N GLN A 309 -16.15 1.28 -4.47
CA GLN A 309 -16.33 1.07 -5.91
C GLN A 309 -15.48 -0.09 -6.42
N ALA A 310 -14.18 -0.11 -6.10
CA ALA A 310 -13.27 -1.18 -6.49
C ALA A 310 -13.70 -2.55 -5.94
N PHE A 311 -14.15 -2.59 -4.67
CA PHE A 311 -14.68 -3.79 -4.05
C PHE A 311 -15.93 -4.34 -4.76
N GLN A 312 -16.86 -3.46 -5.16
CA GLN A 312 -18.05 -3.84 -5.93
C GLN A 312 -17.66 -4.37 -7.33
N GLU A 313 -16.70 -3.74 -7.98
CA GLU A 313 -16.20 -4.14 -9.30
C GLU A 313 -15.43 -5.45 -9.26
N LEU A 314 -14.66 -5.72 -8.21
CA LEU A 314 -14.03 -7.02 -7.94
C LEU A 314 -15.07 -8.11 -7.65
N ASN A 315 -16.31 -7.74 -7.33
CA ASN A 315 -17.36 -8.66 -6.90
C ASN A 315 -16.97 -9.59 -5.73
N ALA A 316 -15.99 -9.18 -4.90
CA ALA A 316 -15.51 -9.97 -3.77
C ALA A 316 -16.58 -10.09 -2.68
N ARG A 317 -16.59 -11.19 -1.91
CA ARG A 317 -17.65 -11.46 -0.92
C ARG A 317 -17.48 -10.67 0.36
N ARG A 318 -16.23 -10.48 0.84
CA ARG A 318 -15.87 -9.76 2.07
C ARG A 318 -14.79 -8.73 1.80
N LEU A 319 -14.85 -7.61 2.50
CA LEU A 319 -13.85 -6.52 2.44
C LEU A 319 -13.10 -6.43 3.75
N MET A 320 -11.78 -6.40 3.66
CA MET A 320 -10.85 -6.04 4.74
C MET A 320 -10.03 -4.84 4.32
N ILE A 321 -9.62 -4.00 5.29
CA ILE A 321 -8.74 -2.86 5.01
C ILE A 321 -7.48 -2.90 5.86
N MET A 322 -6.37 -2.51 5.29
CA MET A 322 -5.07 -2.34 5.94
C MET A 322 -4.40 -1.02 5.52
N HIS A 323 -3.14 -0.78 5.82
CA HIS A 323 -2.37 0.42 5.49
C HIS A 323 -2.82 1.67 6.27
N TRP A 324 -3.39 1.49 7.45
CA TRP A 324 -3.84 2.56 8.34
C TRP A 324 -3.30 2.36 9.76
N GLY A 325 -3.40 3.37 10.58
CA GLY A 325 -3.15 3.26 12.03
C GLY A 325 -1.69 3.24 12.44
N THR A 326 -0.73 2.99 11.55
CA THR A 326 0.68 2.80 11.88
C THR A 326 1.52 4.05 11.57
N PHE A 327 1.57 4.47 10.32
CA PHE A 327 2.39 5.61 9.88
C PHE A 327 1.53 6.76 9.32
N GLN A 328 1.91 8.00 9.66
CA GLN A 328 1.27 9.21 9.13
C GLN A 328 1.89 9.55 7.76
N LEU A 329 1.35 8.98 6.69
CA LEU A 329 1.84 9.15 5.32
C LEU A 329 1.04 10.20 4.53
N GLY A 330 -0.24 10.35 4.83
CA GLY A 330 -1.14 11.36 4.26
C GLY A 330 -1.43 12.50 5.23
N ASP A 331 -2.35 13.39 4.84
CA ASP A 331 -2.83 14.46 5.69
C ASP A 331 -3.90 13.99 6.70
N GLU A 332 -4.64 12.92 6.36
CA GLU A 332 -5.65 12.36 7.24
C GLU A 332 -5.04 11.71 8.49
N PRO A 333 -5.68 11.83 9.67
CA PRO A 333 -5.27 11.11 10.87
C PRO A 333 -5.23 9.60 10.66
N VAL A 334 -4.23 8.92 11.21
CA VAL A 334 -4.00 7.49 11.01
C VAL A 334 -5.17 6.60 11.41
N HIS A 335 -6.06 7.07 12.29
CA HIS A 335 -7.22 6.32 12.79
C HIS A 335 -8.54 6.63 12.03
N PHE A 336 -8.51 7.50 11.02
CA PHE A 336 -9.69 7.86 10.23
C PHE A 336 -10.15 6.78 9.25
N PRO A 337 -9.26 6.04 8.57
CA PRO A 337 -9.66 5.12 7.51
C PRO A 337 -10.76 4.12 7.90
N PRO A 338 -10.72 3.41 9.04
CA PRO A 338 -11.79 2.48 9.41
C PRO A 338 -13.15 3.15 9.60
N ARG A 339 -13.16 4.36 10.20
CA ARG A 339 -14.39 5.13 10.41
C ARG A 339 -15.00 5.58 9.09
N HIS A 340 -14.17 6.12 8.20
CA HIS A 340 -14.61 6.58 6.87
C HIS A 340 -15.07 5.39 6.03
N MET A 341 -14.33 4.27 6.03
CA MET A 341 -14.71 3.05 5.33
C MET A 341 -16.07 2.50 5.79
N ARG A 342 -16.30 2.47 7.11
CA ARG A 342 -17.58 2.05 7.67
C ARG A 342 -18.75 2.93 7.19
N ASN A 343 -18.53 4.24 7.09
CA ASN A 343 -19.52 5.19 6.59
C ASN A 343 -19.85 4.94 5.11
N GLU A 344 -18.83 4.79 4.27
CA GLU A 344 -19.01 4.52 2.84
C GLU A 344 -19.71 3.17 2.60
N MET A 345 -19.29 2.11 3.30
CA MET A 345 -19.94 0.80 3.21
C MET A 345 -21.39 0.82 3.71
N LYS A 346 -21.70 1.65 4.72
CA LYS A 346 -23.07 1.85 5.18
C LYS A 346 -23.92 2.57 4.13
N GLN A 347 -23.41 3.63 3.52
CA GLN A 347 -24.09 4.37 2.46
C GLN A 347 -24.38 3.48 1.25
N ALA A 348 -23.43 2.59 0.91
CA ALA A 348 -23.59 1.62 -0.18
C ALA A 348 -24.49 0.42 0.18
N GLY A 349 -24.96 0.29 1.43
CA GLY A 349 -25.76 -0.86 1.89
C GLY A 349 -24.96 -2.16 2.07
N LEU A 350 -23.63 -2.05 2.13
CA LEU A 350 -22.70 -3.19 2.13
C LEU A 350 -22.01 -3.42 3.48
N LEU A 351 -22.45 -2.75 4.55
CA LEU A 351 -21.76 -2.78 5.84
C LEU A 351 -21.52 -4.20 6.39
N ARG A 352 -22.43 -5.15 6.13
CA ARG A 352 -22.28 -6.54 6.58
C ARG A 352 -21.16 -7.31 5.88
N ARG A 353 -20.64 -6.77 4.77
CA ARG A 353 -19.51 -7.36 4.02
C ARG A 353 -18.16 -6.80 4.48
N LEU A 354 -18.15 -5.73 5.27
CA LEU A 354 -16.94 -5.18 5.88
C LEU A 354 -16.56 -6.02 7.10
N VAL A 355 -15.35 -6.54 7.10
CA VAL A 355 -14.74 -7.17 8.28
C VAL A 355 -14.24 -6.07 9.20
N ASP A 356 -14.79 -6.00 10.40
CA ASP A 356 -14.38 -5.04 11.42
C ASP A 356 -13.21 -5.61 12.21
N TRP A 357 -12.01 -5.27 11.82
CA TRP A 357 -10.78 -5.72 12.44
C TRP A 357 -9.81 -4.58 12.74
N LYS A 358 -8.86 -4.85 13.60
CA LYS A 358 -7.78 -3.95 13.99
C LYS A 358 -6.45 -4.69 14.01
N HIS A 359 -5.38 -3.95 14.21
CA HIS A 359 -4.04 -4.51 14.38
C HIS A 359 -4.03 -5.59 15.46
N GLY A 360 -3.43 -6.73 15.17
CA GLY A 360 -3.36 -7.90 16.02
C GLY A 360 -4.52 -8.90 15.88
N ASP A 361 -5.61 -8.50 15.25
CA ASP A 361 -6.74 -9.41 15.05
C ASP A 361 -6.43 -10.47 13.99
N THR A 362 -6.89 -11.69 14.25
CA THR A 362 -6.85 -12.80 13.29
C THR A 362 -8.28 -13.15 12.88
N MET A 363 -8.51 -13.19 11.57
CA MET A 363 -9.74 -13.68 10.97
C MET A 363 -9.50 -15.10 10.43
N ALA A 364 -10.32 -16.06 10.84
CA ALA A 364 -10.44 -17.36 10.18
C ALA A 364 -11.49 -17.26 9.05
N ALA A 365 -11.21 -17.85 7.89
CA ALA A 365 -12.06 -17.85 6.70
C ALA A 365 -12.67 -19.23 6.42
#